data_be1ce6610b164c871902c91550bc34a9
#
_entry.id   be1ce6610b164c871902c91550bc34a9
#
_cell.length_a   1.000
_cell.length_b   1.000
_cell.length_c   1.000
_cell.angle_alpha   90.00
_cell.angle_beta   90.00
_cell.angle_gamma   90.00
#
_symmetry.space_group_name_H-M   'P 1'
#
loop_
_entity.id
_entity.type
_entity.pdbx_description
1 polymer ?
#
loop_
_entity_poly.entity_id
_entity_poly.type
_entity_poly.pdbx_seq_one_letter_code
_entity_poly.pdbx_strand_id
1 'polypeptide(L)'
;DTSCAVMDGNFRVLSNVTASQKVHSEYGGVVPELASRAHQSNIIPVVDKALKDSGIRKEDLEAVAFTRGPGLLGSLLVGVSFAKSFAAALNIKMIEVNHL
;
A
#
# COMPACT_ATOMS: atom_id res chain seq x y z
N ASP A 1 5.58 4.45 6.99
CA ASP A 1 5.34 4.99 5.66
C ASP A 1 4.31 4.18 4.89
N THR A 2 3.60 4.83 3.99
CA THR A 2 2.68 4.18 3.06
C THR A 2 3.38 4.05 1.72
N SER A 3 3.44 2.85 1.17
CA SER A 3 4.16 2.59 -0.07
C SER A 3 3.35 1.71 -1.00
N CYS A 4 3.56 1.90 -2.29
CA CYS A 4 3.00 1.05 -3.32
C CYS A 4 3.99 0.90 -4.45
N ALA A 5 4.15 -0.31 -4.95
CA ALA A 5 4.98 -0.60 -6.09
C ALA A 5 4.19 -1.38 -7.13
N VAL A 6 4.49 -1.16 -8.39
CA VAL A 6 3.94 -1.93 -9.50
C VAL A 6 5.07 -2.72 -10.15
N MET A 7 4.85 -4.02 -10.33
CA MET A 7 5.85 -4.93 -10.91
C MET A 7 5.25 -5.70 -12.08
N ASP A 8 6.11 -6.10 -13.01
CA ASP A 8 5.69 -6.98 -14.11
C ASP A 8 5.97 -8.46 -13.76
N GLY A 9 5.60 -9.36 -14.66
CA GLY A 9 5.80 -10.81 -14.48
C GLY A 9 7.25 -11.25 -14.47
N ASN A 10 8.19 -10.39 -14.84
CA ASN A 10 9.63 -10.66 -14.83
C ASN A 10 10.30 -10.05 -13.60
N PHE A 11 9.53 -9.68 -12.59
CA PHE A 11 9.99 -9.07 -11.33
C PHE A 11 10.68 -7.72 -11.52
N ARG A 12 10.39 -7.02 -12.61
CA ARG A 12 10.87 -5.65 -12.78
C ARG A 12 9.93 -4.69 -12.07
N VAL A 13 10.50 -3.77 -11.29
CA VAL A 13 9.73 -2.73 -10.61
C VAL A 13 9.48 -1.60 -11.61
N LEU A 14 8.23 -1.42 -11.99
CA LEU A 14 7.82 -0.39 -12.95
C LEU A 14 7.61 0.95 -12.26
N SER A 15 7.21 0.93 -11.00
CA SER A 15 7.08 2.12 -10.17
C SER A 15 7.19 1.75 -8.70
N ASN A 16 7.60 2.71 -7.88
CA ASN A 16 7.68 2.55 -6.43
C ASN A 16 7.47 3.93 -5.81
N VAL A 17 6.36 4.09 -5.12
CA VAL A 17 5.95 5.37 -4.53
C VAL A 17 5.82 5.21 -3.03
N THR A 18 6.42 6.12 -2.28
CA THR A 18 6.35 6.15 -0.82
C THR A 18 5.92 7.54 -0.37
N ALA A 19 4.93 7.59 0.51
CA ALA A 19 4.54 8.82 1.19
C ALA A 19 5.00 8.74 2.64
N SER A 20 5.84 9.67 3.08
CA SER A 20 6.34 9.68 4.44
C SER A 20 5.28 10.17 5.42
N GLN A 21 5.34 9.66 6.66
CA GLN A 21 4.43 10.03 7.73
C GLN A 21 5.07 11.09 8.62
N LYS A 22 4.99 12.34 8.19
CA LYS A 22 5.60 13.47 8.89
C LYS A 22 5.06 13.65 10.31
N VAL A 23 3.84 13.18 10.56
CA VAL A 23 3.22 13.28 11.89
C VAL A 23 4.09 12.65 12.99
N HIS A 24 4.88 11.64 12.66
CA HIS A 24 5.76 10.99 13.65
C HIS A 24 6.86 11.93 14.14
N SER A 25 7.48 12.69 13.24
CA SER A 25 8.55 13.61 13.63
C SER A 25 8.02 14.78 14.45
N GLU A 26 6.79 15.23 14.19
CA GLU A 26 6.16 16.32 14.96
C GLU A 26 5.91 15.94 16.42
N TYR A 27 5.67 14.66 16.70
CA TYR A 27 5.37 14.16 18.03
C TYR A 27 6.52 13.35 18.65
N GLY A 28 7.70 13.39 18.05
CA GLY A 28 8.90 12.77 18.58
C GLY A 28 8.92 11.25 18.56
N GLY A 29 8.06 10.62 17.77
CA GLY A 29 8.03 9.16 17.66
C GLY A 29 6.72 8.65 17.09
N VAL A 30 6.56 7.32 17.15
CA VAL A 30 5.37 6.67 16.59
C VAL A 30 4.17 6.86 17.52
N VAL A 31 3.10 7.40 16.98
CA VAL A 31 1.79 7.49 17.62
C VAL A 31 0.84 6.59 16.81
N PRO A 32 0.49 5.38 17.31
CA PRO A 32 -0.22 4.38 16.49
C PRO A 32 -1.53 4.87 15.87
N GLU A 33 -2.33 5.62 16.61
CA GLU A 33 -3.59 6.13 16.08
C GLU A 33 -3.37 7.14 14.94
N LEU A 34 -2.41 8.05 15.12
CA LEU A 34 -2.08 9.05 14.09
C LEU A 34 -1.45 8.37 12.86
N ALA A 35 -0.63 7.35 13.08
CA ALA A 35 -0.03 6.57 12.00
C ALA A 35 -1.11 5.90 11.14
N SER A 36 -2.10 5.29 11.79
CA SER A 36 -3.21 4.62 11.10
C SER A 36 -4.01 5.62 10.25
N ARG A 37 -4.31 6.80 10.79
CA ARG A 37 -5.02 7.86 10.05
C ARG A 37 -4.20 8.36 8.87
N ALA A 38 -2.89 8.50 9.04
CA ALA A 38 -2.01 8.93 7.96
C ALA A 38 -2.00 7.91 6.82
N HIS A 39 -1.98 6.60 7.14
CA HIS A 39 -2.10 5.54 6.12
C HIS A 39 -3.43 5.64 5.38
N GLN A 40 -4.54 5.85 6.08
CA GLN A 40 -5.84 6.00 5.43
C GLN A 40 -5.88 7.16 4.45
N SER A 41 -5.27 8.29 4.80
CA SER A 41 -5.26 9.45 3.92
C SER A 41 -4.28 9.32 2.75
N ASN A 42 -3.23 8.50 2.89
CA ASN A 42 -2.16 8.39 1.90
C ASN A 42 -2.31 7.22 0.93
N ILE A 43 -3.06 6.17 1.28
CA ILE A 43 -3.06 4.93 0.52
C ILE A 43 -3.61 5.10 -0.90
N ILE A 44 -4.71 5.81 -1.08
CA ILE A 44 -5.31 6.01 -2.40
C ILE A 44 -4.43 6.88 -3.29
N PRO A 45 -3.94 8.06 -2.85
CA PRO A 45 -3.02 8.84 -3.68
C PRO A 45 -1.74 8.11 -4.03
N VAL A 46 -1.19 7.31 -3.12
CA VAL A 46 0.05 6.55 -3.35
C VAL A 46 -0.19 5.48 -4.41
N VAL A 47 -1.29 4.74 -4.32
CA VAL A 47 -1.64 3.71 -5.32
C VAL A 47 -1.90 4.35 -6.67
N ASP A 48 -2.65 5.44 -6.72
CA ASP A 48 -2.95 6.15 -7.96
C ASP A 48 -1.65 6.64 -8.64
N LYS A 49 -0.76 7.24 -7.87
CA LYS A 49 0.53 7.70 -8.41
C LYS A 49 1.38 6.53 -8.90
N ALA A 50 1.41 5.42 -8.16
CA ALA A 50 2.18 4.25 -8.57
C ALA A 50 1.67 3.69 -9.90
N LEU A 51 0.36 3.64 -10.11
CA LEU A 51 -0.23 3.20 -11.37
C LEU A 51 0.11 4.15 -12.51
N LYS A 52 -0.02 5.46 -12.28
CA LYS A 52 0.32 6.47 -13.29
C LYS A 52 1.80 6.40 -13.67
N ASP A 53 2.68 6.33 -12.69
CA ASP A 53 4.13 6.27 -12.92
C ASP A 53 4.52 4.98 -13.66
N SER A 54 3.83 3.88 -13.43
CA SER A 54 4.12 2.60 -14.09
C SER A 54 3.67 2.55 -15.54
N GLY A 55 2.71 3.38 -15.93
CA GLY A 55 2.08 3.30 -17.24
C GLY A 55 1.10 2.13 -17.40
N ILE A 56 0.83 1.39 -16.33
CA ILE A 56 -0.08 0.26 -16.34
C ILE A 56 -1.46 0.72 -15.90
N ARG A 57 -2.50 0.27 -16.60
CA ARG A 57 -3.89 0.52 -16.17
C ARG A 57 -4.26 -0.48 -15.09
N LYS A 58 -5.11 -0.05 -14.14
CA LYS A 58 -5.57 -0.94 -13.07
C LYS A 58 -6.26 -2.19 -13.61
N GLU A 59 -6.89 -2.10 -14.78
CA GLU A 59 -7.57 -3.23 -15.44
C GLU A 59 -6.60 -4.29 -15.94
N ASP A 60 -5.32 -3.95 -16.08
CA ASP A 60 -4.28 -4.88 -16.52
C ASP A 60 -3.57 -5.58 -15.36
N LEU A 61 -3.94 -5.26 -14.12
CA LEU A 61 -3.36 -5.91 -12.94
C LEU A 61 -3.89 -7.34 -12.79
N GLU A 62 -3.01 -8.26 -12.41
CA GLU A 62 -3.36 -9.66 -12.21
C GLU A 62 -3.45 -10.06 -10.75
N ALA A 63 -2.81 -9.31 -9.87
CA ALA A 63 -2.79 -9.61 -8.43
C ALA A 63 -2.43 -8.38 -7.63
N VAL A 64 -2.86 -8.38 -6.37
CA VAL A 64 -2.49 -7.38 -5.37
C VAL A 64 -1.79 -8.11 -4.22
N ALA A 65 -0.57 -7.71 -3.92
CA ALA A 65 0.17 -8.21 -2.77
C ALA A 65 0.12 -7.16 -1.65
N PHE A 66 0.01 -7.61 -0.42
CA PHE A 66 -0.03 -6.71 0.73
C PHE A 66 0.74 -7.32 1.90
N THR A 67 1.28 -6.46 2.75
CA THR A 67 2.00 -6.89 3.95
C THR A 67 1.00 -7.23 5.05
N ARG A 68 1.07 -8.46 5.54
CA ARG A 68 0.19 -8.93 6.60
C ARG A 68 0.74 -8.66 8.00
N GLY A 69 2.00 -8.55 8.18
CA GLY A 69 2.66 -8.29 9.47
C GLY A 69 4.10 -8.71 9.44
N PRO A 70 4.83 -8.53 10.57
CA PRO A 70 4.42 -7.83 11.80
C PRO A 70 4.37 -6.32 11.61
N GLY A 71 3.66 -5.63 12.52
CA GLY A 71 3.58 -4.17 12.49
C GLY A 71 2.49 -3.64 13.42
N LEU A 72 2.21 -2.34 13.33
CA LEU A 72 1.14 -1.71 14.07
C LEU A 72 -0.20 -2.18 13.54
N LEU A 73 -1.05 -2.72 14.42
CA LEU A 73 -2.30 -3.35 14.04
C LEU A 73 -3.20 -2.43 13.20
N GLY A 74 -3.39 -1.18 13.64
CA GLY A 74 -4.24 -0.23 12.93
C GLY A 74 -3.78 0.02 11.49
N SER A 75 -2.47 0.21 11.29
CA SER A 75 -1.90 0.44 9.96
C SER A 75 -2.01 -0.81 9.07
N LEU A 76 -1.79 -2.00 9.65
CA LEU A 76 -1.95 -3.24 8.91
C LEU A 76 -3.39 -3.45 8.46
N LEU A 77 -4.37 -3.13 9.32
CA LEU A 77 -5.79 -3.27 8.96
C LEU A 77 -6.17 -2.36 7.81
N VAL A 78 -5.63 -1.15 7.75
CA VAL A 78 -5.87 -0.23 6.62
C VAL A 78 -5.39 -0.86 5.32
N GLY A 79 -4.16 -1.40 5.30
CA GLY A 79 -3.59 -2.05 4.13
C GLY A 79 -4.39 -3.27 3.68
N VAL A 80 -4.79 -4.13 4.61
CA VAL A 80 -5.58 -5.32 4.31
C VAL A 80 -6.96 -4.95 3.76
N SER A 81 -7.63 -3.98 4.39
CA SER A 81 -8.96 -3.54 3.94
C SER A 81 -8.90 -2.94 2.53
N PHE A 82 -7.90 -2.12 2.25
CA PHE A 82 -7.72 -1.56 0.91
C PHE A 82 -7.48 -2.68 -0.11
N ALA A 83 -6.56 -3.61 0.18
CA ALA A 83 -6.23 -4.69 -0.74
C ALA A 83 -7.44 -5.57 -1.05
N LYS A 84 -8.26 -5.89 -0.05
CA LYS A 84 -9.50 -6.65 -0.24
C LYS A 84 -10.47 -5.94 -1.17
N SER A 85 -10.72 -4.67 -0.90
CA SER A 85 -11.65 -3.88 -1.72
C SER A 85 -11.14 -3.71 -3.14
N PHE A 86 -9.87 -3.43 -3.30
CA PHE A 86 -9.25 -3.21 -4.59
C PHE A 86 -9.25 -4.49 -5.43
N ALA A 87 -8.83 -5.61 -4.84
CA ALA A 87 -8.82 -6.90 -5.53
C ALA A 87 -10.23 -7.35 -5.90
N ALA A 88 -11.20 -7.16 -5.00
CA ALA A 88 -12.59 -7.51 -5.28
C ALA A 88 -13.17 -6.69 -6.42
N ALA A 89 -12.91 -5.38 -6.43
CA ALA A 89 -13.40 -4.49 -7.48
C ALA A 89 -12.83 -4.86 -8.85
N LEU A 90 -11.59 -5.33 -8.92
CA LEU A 90 -10.93 -5.73 -10.15
C LEU A 90 -11.05 -7.22 -10.46
N ASN A 91 -11.61 -8.01 -9.52
CA ASN A 91 -11.75 -9.47 -9.63
C ASN A 91 -10.39 -10.14 -9.87
N ILE A 92 -9.39 -9.79 -9.06
CA ILE A 92 -8.04 -10.33 -9.15
C ILE A 92 -7.61 -10.96 -7.84
N LYS A 93 -6.49 -11.68 -7.86
CA LYS A 93 -5.97 -12.40 -6.70
C LYS A 93 -5.39 -11.46 -5.65
N MET A 94 -5.51 -11.88 -4.39
CA MET A 94 -4.79 -11.27 -3.26
C MET A 94 -3.67 -12.19 -2.83
N ILE A 95 -2.51 -11.60 -2.52
CA ILE A 95 -1.33 -12.34 -2.03
C ILE A 95 -0.90 -11.74 -0.71
N GLU A 96 -0.85 -12.55 0.34
CA GLU A 96 -0.35 -12.12 1.64
C GLU A 96 1.17 -12.26 1.69
N VAL A 97 1.84 -11.24 2.17
CA VAL A 97 3.29 -11.24 2.33
C VAL A 97 3.63 -10.97 3.78
N ASN A 98 4.45 -11.84 4.36
CA ASN A 98 4.95 -11.64 5.71
C ASN A 98 6.17 -10.72 5.66
N HIS A 99 6.10 -9.61 6.38
CA HIS A 99 7.14 -8.59 6.38
C HIS A 99 8.18 -8.86 7.48
N LEU A 100 9.01 -9.87 7.28
CA LEU A 100 10.11 -10.20 8.18
C LEU A 100 11.45 -9.96 7.54
#